data_4addae98cf927d5119781bbc876f1feb
#
_entry.id   4addae98cf927d5119781bbc876f1feb
#
_cell.length_a   1.000
_cell.length_b   1.000
_cell.length_c   1.000
_cell.angle_alpha   90.00
_cell.angle_beta   90.00
_cell.angle_gamma   90.00
#
_symmetry.space_group_name_H-M   'P 1'
#
loop_
_entity.id
_entity.type
_entity.pdbx_description
1 polymer ?
#
loop_
_entity_poly.entity_id
_entity_poly.type
_entity_poly.pdbx_seq_one_letter_code
_entity_poly.pdbx_strand_id
1 'polypeptide(L)'
;VGQVKLTLERPRSRLHVSAPGARRPGWRVLLVTLLLTLATLGVGVAARAPCPRPCISDFPILYHSRGIRPDALPYLRRNLEYPVVIGGAFYAVTLVTGTSRSFFFVTAAFMGMLALGVTVLLVRRVGTRAFLWALAPPLALYGALNWDLLAVAPAVAGLLAYETGAFALAGCLLAVGASAKVYPVLYVVVLVVDRLATRDRRGARRVAAAATVTALALNVPILLAAPHGWAHPFRFQAARKPTPASLWNYVGRTPSLQPWLHGTAFSVVTSVGSPLVLALGLGIALRRLWLRRLGPMAAAAFVTGVFLLANKVYSPQYDLWLVPFLVLLAVPWKNVAWFLAADAVVFGVTFAILEHEVAWTQTWAWVRFVFVLFRAAAIIALLRGWLGSSRGRAIDLPATESAPAAQGRSL
;
A
#
# COMPACT_ATOMS: atom_id res chain seq x y z
N VAL A 1 18.07 -40.19 52.90
CA VAL A 1 18.54 -39.22 51.91
C VAL A 1 17.73 -39.47 50.64
N GLY A 2 16.56 -38.82 50.54
CA GLY A 2 15.64 -38.96 49.39
C GLY A 2 16.03 -38.03 48.24
N GLN A 3 16.26 -38.59 47.07
CA GLN A 3 16.44 -37.83 45.83
C GLN A 3 15.05 -37.42 45.30
N VAL A 4 14.75 -36.13 45.30
CA VAL A 4 13.61 -35.53 44.59
C VAL A 4 13.98 -35.41 43.12
N LYS A 5 13.42 -36.27 42.25
CA LYS A 5 13.46 -36.10 40.79
C LYS A 5 12.51 -34.99 40.43
N LEU A 6 13.02 -33.81 40.13
CA LEU A 6 12.31 -32.74 39.44
C LEU A 6 12.13 -33.11 37.95
N THR A 7 10.96 -33.64 37.61
CA THR A 7 10.51 -33.77 36.24
C THR A 7 10.08 -32.40 35.73
N LEU A 8 10.93 -31.76 34.98
CA LEU A 8 10.62 -30.56 34.20
C LEU A 8 9.67 -30.97 33.05
N GLU A 9 8.38 -30.97 33.28
CA GLU A 9 7.38 -30.98 32.19
C GLU A 9 7.52 -29.69 31.43
N ARG A 10 8.03 -29.80 30.22
CA ARG A 10 7.93 -28.70 29.21
C ARG A 10 6.48 -28.53 28.83
N PRO A 11 5.87 -27.35 29.03
CA PRO A 11 4.54 -27.12 28.50
C PRO A 11 4.65 -27.12 26.96
N ARG A 12 4.19 -28.18 26.34
CA ARG A 12 3.82 -28.18 24.92
C ARG A 12 2.59 -27.29 24.75
N SER A 13 2.76 -25.99 24.73
CA SER A 13 1.76 -25.09 24.24
C SER A 13 1.64 -25.30 22.73
N ARG A 14 0.83 -26.31 22.33
CA ARG A 14 0.17 -26.26 21.04
C ARG A 14 -0.68 -25.01 21.09
N LEU A 15 -0.23 -23.95 20.46
CA LEU A 15 -1.10 -22.89 20.04
C LEU A 15 -2.10 -23.52 19.05
N HIS A 16 -3.16 -24.13 19.60
CA HIS A 16 -4.40 -24.28 18.86
C HIS A 16 -4.86 -22.86 18.56
N VAL A 17 -4.50 -22.37 17.39
CA VAL A 17 -5.26 -21.33 16.72
C VAL A 17 -6.56 -22.00 16.34
N SER A 18 -7.46 -22.16 17.31
CA SER A 18 -8.86 -22.37 17.06
C SER A 18 -9.28 -21.14 16.28
N ALA A 19 -9.50 -21.28 14.98
CA ALA A 19 -10.25 -20.29 14.24
C ALA A 19 -11.60 -20.21 14.97
N PRO A 20 -11.94 -19.08 15.63
CA PRO A 20 -13.27 -18.92 16.16
C PRO A 20 -14.19 -19.11 14.98
N GLY A 21 -15.32 -19.77 15.14
CA GLY A 21 -16.38 -19.91 14.14
C GLY A 21 -16.99 -18.54 13.82
N ALA A 22 -16.21 -17.66 13.24
CA ALA A 22 -16.68 -16.41 12.71
C ALA A 22 -17.70 -16.76 11.64
N ARG A 23 -18.98 -16.54 11.92
CA ARG A 23 -20.04 -16.64 10.92
C ARG A 23 -19.55 -15.88 9.70
N ARG A 24 -19.44 -16.57 8.56
CA ARG A 24 -19.07 -15.91 7.29
C ARG A 24 -19.98 -14.71 7.14
N PRO A 25 -19.45 -13.51 6.87
CA PRO A 25 -20.29 -12.33 6.69
C PRO A 25 -21.37 -12.67 5.68
N GLY A 26 -22.60 -12.32 5.99
CA GLY A 26 -23.73 -12.68 5.15
C GLY A 26 -23.51 -12.16 3.73
N TRP A 27 -23.99 -12.89 2.73
CA TRP A 27 -23.87 -12.51 1.31
C TRP A 27 -24.34 -11.07 1.03
N ARG A 28 -25.28 -10.56 1.84
CA ARG A 28 -25.79 -9.18 1.76
C ARG A 28 -24.68 -8.14 2.05
N VAL A 29 -23.85 -8.36 3.07
CA VAL A 29 -22.73 -7.47 3.39
C VAL A 29 -21.74 -7.45 2.23
N LEU A 30 -21.41 -8.61 1.67
CA LEU A 30 -20.52 -8.69 0.52
C LEU A 30 -21.10 -7.94 -0.68
N LEU A 31 -22.36 -8.21 -1.03
CA LEU A 31 -23.01 -7.55 -2.19
C LEU A 31 -23.05 -6.04 -2.02
N VAL A 32 -23.51 -5.54 -0.86
CA VAL A 32 -23.57 -4.10 -0.59
C VAL A 32 -22.17 -3.47 -0.68
N THR A 33 -21.15 -4.12 -0.09
CA THR A 33 -19.78 -3.58 -0.14
C THR A 33 -19.23 -3.54 -1.58
N LEU A 34 -19.50 -4.56 -2.38
CA LEU A 34 -19.11 -4.60 -3.79
C LEU A 34 -19.80 -3.47 -4.60
N LEU A 35 -21.11 -3.28 -4.39
CA LEU A 35 -21.85 -2.20 -5.04
C LEU A 35 -21.34 -0.82 -4.64
N LEU A 36 -21.05 -0.60 -3.36
CA LEU A 36 -20.42 0.64 -2.88
C LEU A 36 -19.03 0.85 -3.48
N THR A 37 -18.21 -0.21 -3.56
CA THR A 37 -16.90 -0.14 -4.21
C THR A 37 -17.02 0.27 -5.68
N LEU A 38 -17.97 -0.34 -6.41
CA LEU A 38 -18.25 0.00 -7.82
C LEU A 38 -18.73 1.43 -7.97
N ALA A 39 -19.64 1.88 -7.09
CA ALA A 39 -20.15 3.27 -7.14
C ALA A 39 -19.02 4.28 -6.90
N THR A 40 -18.16 4.02 -5.88
CA THR A 40 -17.01 4.88 -5.57
C THR A 40 -16.01 4.95 -6.73
N LEU A 41 -15.67 3.81 -7.34
CA LEU A 41 -14.83 3.76 -8.54
C LEU A 41 -15.49 4.43 -9.73
N GLY A 42 -16.82 4.23 -9.89
CA GLY A 42 -17.62 4.86 -10.95
C GLY A 42 -17.55 6.39 -10.87
N VAL A 43 -17.63 6.97 -9.68
CA VAL A 43 -17.42 8.42 -9.46
C VAL A 43 -16.03 8.84 -9.93
N GLY A 44 -14.99 8.08 -9.56
CA GLY A 44 -13.60 8.37 -9.95
C GLY A 44 -13.39 8.26 -11.46
N VAL A 45 -14.00 7.28 -12.11
CA VAL A 45 -13.96 7.10 -13.58
C VAL A 45 -14.74 8.21 -14.28
N ALA A 46 -15.96 8.53 -13.83
CA ALA A 46 -16.79 9.56 -14.42
C ALA A 46 -16.13 10.95 -14.37
N ALA A 47 -15.48 11.27 -13.27
CA ALA A 47 -14.73 12.52 -13.11
C ALA A 47 -13.54 12.66 -14.09
N ARG A 48 -13.06 11.54 -14.66
CA ARG A 48 -11.88 11.49 -15.54
C ARG A 48 -12.18 11.06 -16.97
N ALA A 49 -13.33 10.43 -17.21
CA ALA A 49 -13.68 9.83 -18.49
C ALA A 49 -13.66 10.82 -19.68
N PRO A 50 -14.09 12.08 -19.54
CA PRO A 50 -13.95 13.07 -20.62
C PRO A 50 -12.49 13.42 -20.89
N CYS A 51 -11.62 13.25 -19.90
CA CYS A 51 -10.24 13.68 -19.88
C CYS A 51 -10.03 15.03 -20.62
N PRO A 52 -10.77 16.09 -20.21
CA PRO A 52 -10.53 17.41 -20.76
C PRO A 52 -9.08 17.79 -20.47
N ARG A 53 -8.54 18.72 -21.24
CA ARG A 53 -7.19 19.21 -20.93
C ARG A 53 -7.28 20.28 -19.83
N PRO A 54 -6.45 20.14 -18.77
CA PRO A 54 -5.44 19.09 -18.47
C PRO A 54 -6.10 17.81 -17.94
N CYS A 55 -5.68 16.66 -18.50
CA CYS A 55 -6.17 15.36 -18.05
C CYS A 55 -5.56 14.94 -16.71
N ILE A 56 -6.41 14.56 -15.74
CA ILE A 56 -5.99 14.14 -14.39
C ILE A 56 -5.94 12.60 -14.32
N SER A 57 -5.32 11.93 -15.27
CA SER A 57 -5.07 10.49 -15.21
C SER A 57 -3.79 10.13 -15.96
N ASP A 58 -2.94 9.35 -15.30
CA ASP A 58 -1.71 8.85 -15.90
C ASP A 58 -1.99 7.85 -17.05
N PHE A 59 -3.16 7.20 -17.08
CA PHE A 59 -3.48 6.23 -18.11
C PHE A 59 -3.41 6.82 -19.53
N PRO A 60 -4.21 7.84 -19.90
CA PRO A 60 -4.14 8.42 -21.22
C PRO A 60 -2.87 9.24 -21.44
N ILE A 61 -2.34 9.90 -20.40
CA ILE A 61 -1.10 10.69 -20.49
C ILE A 61 0.06 9.80 -20.94
N LEU A 62 0.24 8.66 -20.29
CA LEU A 62 1.35 7.75 -20.60
C LEU A 62 1.12 6.94 -21.87
N TYR A 63 -0.14 6.62 -22.21
CA TYR A 63 -0.47 6.03 -23.49
C TYR A 63 0.06 6.87 -24.67
N HIS A 64 -0.11 8.19 -24.60
CA HIS A 64 0.41 9.10 -25.62
C HIS A 64 1.92 9.33 -25.49
N SER A 65 2.42 9.60 -24.29
CA SER A 65 3.80 10.06 -24.10
C SER A 65 4.83 8.93 -24.16
N ARG A 66 4.47 7.68 -23.87
CA ARG A 66 5.43 6.55 -23.88
C ARG A 66 5.42 5.77 -25.17
N GLY A 67 4.38 5.89 -26.00
CA GLY A 67 4.31 5.25 -27.30
C GLY A 67 4.40 3.73 -27.24
N ILE A 68 3.96 3.11 -26.12
CA ILE A 68 3.89 1.66 -25.98
C ILE A 68 2.70 1.17 -26.78
N ARG A 69 2.96 0.25 -27.71
CA ARG A 69 1.98 -0.31 -28.64
C ARG A 69 2.31 -1.79 -28.88
N PRO A 70 1.44 -2.56 -29.56
CA PRO A 70 1.72 -3.97 -29.84
C PRO A 70 3.06 -4.24 -30.52
N ASP A 71 3.56 -3.33 -31.34
CA ASP A 71 4.87 -3.39 -32.02
C ASP A 71 6.02 -2.78 -31.22
N ALA A 72 5.74 -2.12 -30.08
CA ALA A 72 6.70 -1.35 -29.31
C ALA A 72 6.71 -1.75 -27.83
N LEU A 73 7.30 -2.90 -27.54
CA LEU A 73 7.39 -3.51 -26.20
C LEU A 73 8.03 -2.56 -25.17
N PRO A 74 7.45 -2.49 -23.95
CA PRO A 74 8.06 -1.75 -22.84
C PRO A 74 9.43 -2.35 -22.49
N TYR A 75 10.33 -1.51 -22.05
CA TYR A 75 11.73 -1.80 -21.67
C TYR A 75 12.64 -2.18 -22.86
N LEU A 76 12.16 -2.90 -23.86
CA LEU A 76 12.96 -3.32 -25.01
C LEU A 76 13.03 -2.22 -26.08
N ARG A 77 11.91 -1.60 -26.39
CA ARG A 77 11.83 -0.56 -27.44
C ARG A 77 11.38 0.79 -26.90
N ARG A 78 10.72 0.82 -25.74
CA ARG A 78 10.19 2.03 -25.11
C ARG A 78 10.51 2.06 -23.63
N ASN A 79 10.98 3.18 -23.14
CA ASN A 79 11.20 3.37 -21.72
C ASN A 79 9.87 3.60 -20.99
N LEU A 80 9.76 2.99 -19.82
CA LEU A 80 8.63 3.19 -18.92
C LEU A 80 9.16 3.43 -17.51
N GLU A 81 8.57 4.36 -16.78
CA GLU A 81 8.97 4.74 -15.42
C GLU A 81 8.44 3.82 -14.31
N TYR A 82 7.80 2.72 -14.68
CA TYR A 82 7.25 1.73 -13.75
C TYR A 82 7.94 0.38 -13.86
N PRO A 83 8.02 -0.41 -12.76
CA PRO A 83 8.57 -1.76 -12.78
C PRO A 83 7.74 -2.74 -13.64
N VAL A 84 8.28 -3.93 -13.83
CA VAL A 84 7.89 -4.89 -14.87
C VAL A 84 6.41 -5.34 -14.84
N VAL A 85 5.77 -5.44 -13.67
CA VAL A 85 4.36 -5.85 -13.58
C VAL A 85 3.44 -4.77 -14.15
N ILE A 86 3.69 -3.49 -13.85
CA ILE A 86 2.93 -2.40 -14.46
C ILE A 86 3.21 -2.32 -15.96
N GLY A 87 4.48 -2.49 -16.39
CA GLY A 87 4.81 -2.50 -17.80
C GLY A 87 4.13 -3.62 -18.57
N GLY A 88 4.08 -4.82 -18.01
CA GLY A 88 3.35 -5.95 -18.57
C GLY A 88 1.84 -5.71 -18.66
N ALA A 89 1.24 -5.16 -17.59
CA ALA A 89 -0.18 -4.81 -17.57
C ALA A 89 -0.51 -3.70 -18.58
N PHE A 90 0.31 -2.65 -18.64
CA PHE A 90 0.18 -1.60 -19.63
C PHE A 90 0.20 -2.18 -21.05
N TYR A 91 1.21 -3.00 -21.36
CA TYR A 91 1.34 -3.63 -22.67
C TYR A 91 0.13 -4.53 -22.99
N ALA A 92 -0.29 -5.39 -22.06
CA ALA A 92 -1.44 -6.27 -22.25
C ALA A 92 -2.72 -5.50 -22.61
N VAL A 93 -2.94 -4.33 -21.99
CA VAL A 93 -4.07 -3.47 -22.34
C VAL A 93 -3.92 -2.89 -23.75
N THR A 94 -2.72 -2.55 -24.21
CA THR A 94 -2.52 -2.05 -25.58
C THR A 94 -2.84 -3.09 -26.66
N LEU A 95 -2.75 -4.39 -26.35
CA LEU A 95 -3.08 -5.46 -27.30
C LEU A 95 -4.58 -5.51 -27.65
N VAL A 96 -5.44 -4.99 -26.77
CA VAL A 96 -6.91 -5.02 -26.93
C VAL A 96 -7.52 -3.63 -27.10
N THR A 97 -6.69 -2.59 -27.20
CA THR A 97 -7.15 -1.19 -27.32
C THR A 97 -6.41 -0.47 -28.42
N GLY A 98 -7.17 0.30 -29.25
CA GLY A 98 -6.59 1.09 -30.35
C GLY A 98 -6.56 2.60 -30.10
N THR A 99 -7.22 3.08 -29.04
CA THR A 99 -7.32 4.52 -28.74
C THR A 99 -7.00 4.80 -27.28
N SER A 100 -6.59 6.02 -26.97
CA SER A 100 -6.38 6.47 -25.59
C SER A 100 -7.65 6.34 -24.73
N ARG A 101 -8.80 6.58 -25.30
CA ARG A 101 -10.08 6.44 -24.60
C ARG A 101 -10.39 4.99 -24.24
N SER A 102 -10.25 4.05 -25.20
CA SER A 102 -10.42 2.62 -24.91
C SER A 102 -9.37 2.12 -23.91
N PHE A 103 -8.12 2.57 -24.04
CA PHE A 103 -7.06 2.26 -23.08
C PHE A 103 -7.40 2.72 -21.65
N PHE A 104 -7.95 3.94 -21.51
CA PHE A 104 -8.40 4.44 -20.20
C PHE A 104 -9.47 3.53 -19.59
N PHE A 105 -10.54 3.22 -20.33
CA PHE A 105 -11.64 2.43 -19.78
C PHE A 105 -11.26 0.98 -19.48
N VAL A 106 -10.48 0.33 -20.34
CA VAL A 106 -10.01 -1.04 -20.10
C VAL A 106 -9.07 -1.09 -18.90
N THR A 107 -8.15 -0.12 -18.77
CA THR A 107 -7.29 -0.01 -17.60
C THR A 107 -8.08 0.26 -16.34
N ALA A 108 -9.05 1.18 -16.37
CA ALA A 108 -9.91 1.49 -15.23
C ALA A 108 -10.75 0.27 -14.80
N ALA A 109 -11.29 -0.50 -15.76
CA ALA A 109 -12.00 -1.74 -15.49
C ALA A 109 -11.09 -2.80 -14.83
N PHE A 110 -9.85 -2.94 -15.32
CA PHE A 110 -8.86 -3.84 -14.74
C PHE A 110 -8.49 -3.42 -13.29
N MET A 111 -8.25 -2.13 -13.04
CA MET A 111 -8.05 -1.63 -11.68
C MET A 111 -9.29 -1.87 -10.82
N GLY A 112 -10.48 -1.69 -11.37
CA GLY A 112 -11.75 -1.99 -10.70
C GLY A 112 -11.86 -3.45 -10.25
N MET A 113 -11.49 -4.40 -11.10
CA MET A 113 -11.46 -5.84 -10.72
C MET A 113 -10.50 -6.10 -9.54
N LEU A 114 -9.34 -5.47 -9.51
CA LEU A 114 -8.40 -5.58 -8.39
C LEU A 114 -8.99 -4.98 -7.11
N ALA A 115 -9.64 -3.83 -7.18
CA ALA A 115 -10.32 -3.22 -6.04
C ALA A 115 -11.46 -4.10 -5.50
N LEU A 116 -12.26 -4.71 -6.37
CA LEU A 116 -13.28 -5.68 -5.98
C LEU A 116 -12.68 -6.92 -5.33
N GLY A 117 -11.55 -7.42 -5.84
CA GLY A 117 -10.79 -8.50 -5.20
C GLY A 117 -10.38 -8.14 -3.77
N VAL A 118 -9.83 -6.93 -3.56
CA VAL A 118 -9.52 -6.40 -2.22
C VAL A 118 -10.78 -6.33 -1.36
N THR A 119 -11.90 -5.84 -1.91
CA THR A 119 -13.19 -5.79 -1.20
C THR A 119 -13.60 -7.16 -0.69
N VAL A 120 -13.56 -8.20 -1.53
CA VAL A 120 -13.89 -9.58 -1.13
C VAL A 120 -13.01 -10.05 0.02
N LEU A 121 -11.70 -9.82 -0.08
CA LEU A 121 -10.73 -10.19 0.95
C LEU A 121 -11.02 -9.48 2.28
N LEU A 122 -11.25 -8.17 2.25
CA LEU A 122 -11.54 -7.37 3.44
C LEU A 122 -12.88 -7.74 4.07
N VAL A 123 -13.95 -7.92 3.28
CA VAL A 123 -15.25 -8.36 3.81
C VAL A 123 -15.12 -9.72 4.49
N ARG A 124 -14.43 -10.68 3.89
CA ARG A 124 -14.19 -12.00 4.50
C ARG A 124 -13.40 -11.92 5.80
N ARG A 125 -12.53 -10.92 5.95
CA ARG A 125 -11.65 -10.78 7.12
C ARG A 125 -12.26 -9.95 8.25
N VAL A 126 -12.99 -8.87 7.93
CA VAL A 126 -13.46 -7.88 8.92
C VAL A 126 -14.94 -7.48 8.77
N GLY A 127 -15.70 -8.17 7.92
CA GLY A 127 -17.14 -7.95 7.76
C GLY A 127 -17.47 -6.51 7.32
N THR A 128 -18.43 -5.90 8.00
CA THR A 128 -18.95 -4.55 7.69
C THR A 128 -17.89 -3.44 7.78
N ARG A 129 -16.81 -3.65 8.51
CA ARG A 129 -15.73 -2.66 8.54
C ARG A 129 -15.09 -2.42 7.16
N ALA A 130 -15.25 -3.37 6.22
CA ALA A 130 -14.84 -3.21 4.83
C ALA A 130 -15.58 -2.07 4.09
N PHE A 131 -16.69 -1.53 4.63
CA PHE A 131 -17.32 -0.32 4.10
C PHE A 131 -16.37 0.88 4.12
N LEU A 132 -15.43 0.92 5.07
CA LEU A 132 -14.41 1.96 5.10
C LEU A 132 -13.52 1.93 3.84
N TRP A 133 -13.17 0.75 3.31
CA TRP A 133 -12.49 0.62 2.02
C TRP A 133 -13.37 1.08 0.87
N ALA A 134 -14.60 0.55 0.81
CA ALA A 134 -15.53 0.80 -0.29
C ALA A 134 -15.91 2.28 -0.45
N LEU A 135 -15.96 3.01 0.67
CA LEU A 135 -16.35 4.43 0.70
C LEU A 135 -15.14 5.38 0.87
N ALA A 136 -13.91 4.83 0.90
CA ALA A 136 -12.73 5.67 1.10
C ALA A 136 -12.53 6.66 -0.05
N PRO A 137 -12.42 7.98 0.22
CA PRO A 137 -12.11 8.97 -0.80
C PRO A 137 -10.89 8.62 -1.66
N PRO A 138 -9.77 8.09 -1.11
CA PRO A 138 -8.63 7.65 -1.92
C PRO A 138 -8.98 6.66 -3.03
N LEU A 139 -10.01 5.81 -2.85
CA LEU A 139 -10.43 4.86 -3.88
C LEU A 139 -11.07 5.58 -5.07
N ALA A 140 -11.92 6.59 -4.84
CA ALA A 140 -12.50 7.43 -5.90
C ALA A 140 -11.42 8.31 -6.53
N LEU A 141 -10.54 8.90 -5.71
CA LEU A 141 -9.53 9.84 -6.16
C LEU A 141 -8.40 9.18 -6.95
N TYR A 142 -8.05 7.93 -6.65
CA TYR A 142 -6.84 7.29 -7.21
C TYR A 142 -7.09 6.00 -7.98
N GLY A 143 -8.27 5.38 -7.85
CA GLY A 143 -8.57 4.11 -8.49
C GLY A 143 -8.47 4.12 -10.02
N ALA A 144 -8.78 5.27 -10.67
CA ALA A 144 -8.62 5.49 -12.10
C ALA A 144 -7.54 6.54 -12.43
N LEU A 145 -6.65 6.85 -11.49
CA LEU A 145 -5.56 7.81 -11.67
C LEU A 145 -4.28 7.15 -12.15
N ASN A 146 -3.89 6.04 -11.49
CA ASN A 146 -2.63 5.35 -11.70
C ASN A 146 -2.78 3.86 -11.37
N TRP A 147 -1.76 3.05 -11.67
CA TRP A 147 -1.73 1.58 -11.48
C TRP A 147 -1.46 1.13 -10.03
N ASP A 148 -1.77 1.93 -9.02
CA ASP A 148 -1.47 1.60 -7.61
C ASP A 148 -2.13 0.32 -7.12
N LEU A 149 -3.34 0.01 -7.63
CA LEU A 149 -4.06 -1.21 -7.26
C LEU A 149 -3.34 -2.50 -7.70
N LEU A 150 -2.45 -2.44 -8.71
CA LEU A 150 -1.56 -3.56 -9.07
C LEU A 150 -0.55 -3.91 -7.97
N ALA A 151 -0.24 -2.98 -7.09
CA ALA A 151 0.60 -3.25 -5.93
C ALA A 151 -0.24 -3.49 -4.67
N VAL A 152 -1.32 -2.73 -4.46
CA VAL A 152 -2.19 -2.83 -3.28
C VAL A 152 -2.88 -4.18 -3.20
N ALA A 153 -3.46 -4.67 -4.30
CA ALA A 153 -4.22 -5.91 -4.27
C ALA A 153 -3.36 -7.13 -3.89
N PRO A 154 -2.22 -7.40 -4.54
CA PRO A 154 -1.36 -8.50 -4.13
C PRO A 154 -0.71 -8.26 -2.76
N ALA A 155 -0.43 -7.01 -2.36
CA ALA A 155 0.09 -6.73 -1.03
C ALA A 155 -0.91 -7.10 0.07
N VAL A 156 -2.18 -6.70 -0.06
CA VAL A 156 -3.26 -7.08 0.86
C VAL A 156 -3.46 -8.59 0.87
N ALA A 157 -3.56 -9.21 -0.31
CA ALA A 157 -3.72 -10.65 -0.41
C ALA A 157 -2.55 -11.41 0.23
N GLY A 158 -1.32 -10.94 0.03
CA GLY A 158 -0.11 -11.52 0.62
C GLY A 158 -0.09 -11.43 2.14
N LEU A 159 -0.46 -10.28 2.71
CA LEU A 159 -0.55 -10.10 4.15
C LEU A 159 -1.63 -11.00 4.77
N LEU A 160 -2.79 -11.13 4.13
CA LEU A 160 -3.85 -12.02 4.59
C LEU A 160 -3.50 -13.51 4.41
N ALA A 161 -2.84 -13.88 3.31
CA ALA A 161 -2.32 -15.23 3.14
C ALA A 161 -1.30 -15.61 4.24
N TYR A 162 -0.48 -14.64 4.67
CA TYR A 162 0.43 -14.85 5.79
C TYR A 162 -0.31 -15.13 7.11
N GLU A 163 -1.38 -14.41 7.41
CA GLU A 163 -2.19 -14.64 8.62
C GLU A 163 -2.80 -16.06 8.64
N THR A 164 -3.12 -16.65 7.49
CA THR A 164 -3.63 -18.01 7.38
C THR A 164 -2.55 -19.09 7.36
N GLY A 165 -1.25 -18.71 7.47
CA GLY A 165 -0.13 -19.64 7.42
C GLY A 165 0.31 -20.04 6.01
N ALA A 166 -0.28 -19.47 4.96
CA ALA A 166 0.09 -19.71 3.55
C ALA A 166 1.36 -18.93 3.17
N PHE A 167 2.48 -19.22 3.84
CA PHE A 167 3.72 -18.43 3.78
C PHE A 167 4.33 -18.31 2.38
N ALA A 168 4.32 -19.39 1.60
CA ALA A 168 4.82 -19.34 0.22
C ALA A 168 3.93 -18.42 -0.65
N LEU A 169 2.61 -18.55 -0.56
CA LEU A 169 1.68 -17.69 -1.28
C LEU A 169 1.85 -16.21 -0.88
N ALA A 170 2.05 -15.95 0.42
CA ALA A 170 2.35 -14.60 0.91
C ALA A 170 3.60 -14.02 0.24
N GLY A 171 4.68 -14.80 0.18
CA GLY A 171 5.92 -14.40 -0.50
C GLY A 171 5.71 -14.11 -1.99
N CYS A 172 5.03 -15.01 -2.71
CA CYS A 172 4.72 -14.82 -4.14
C CYS A 172 3.93 -13.53 -4.38
N LEU A 173 2.82 -13.33 -3.65
CA LEU A 173 1.95 -12.18 -3.83
C LEU A 173 2.67 -10.86 -3.51
N LEU A 174 3.46 -10.82 -2.44
CA LEU A 174 4.26 -9.64 -2.10
C LEU A 174 5.32 -9.34 -3.16
N ALA A 175 5.93 -10.35 -3.78
CA ALA A 175 6.89 -10.15 -4.85
C ALA A 175 6.23 -9.61 -6.13
N VAL A 176 5.02 -10.06 -6.47
CA VAL A 176 4.22 -9.48 -7.55
C VAL A 176 3.94 -8.00 -7.27
N GLY A 177 3.47 -7.68 -6.05
CA GLY A 177 3.26 -6.30 -5.64
C GLY A 177 4.53 -5.45 -5.68
N ALA A 178 5.67 -6.00 -5.22
CA ALA A 178 6.98 -5.33 -5.27
C ALA A 178 7.49 -5.10 -6.69
N SER A 179 7.16 -6.01 -7.61
CA SER A 179 7.47 -5.87 -9.03
C SER A 179 6.50 -4.95 -9.79
N ALA A 180 5.42 -4.49 -9.13
CA ALA A 180 4.56 -3.39 -9.60
C ALA A 180 5.01 -2.06 -9.00
N LYS A 181 5.18 -1.99 -7.68
CA LYS A 181 5.73 -0.84 -6.93
C LYS A 181 6.55 -1.35 -5.75
N VAL A 182 7.74 -0.82 -5.56
CA VAL A 182 8.78 -1.40 -4.69
C VAL A 182 8.36 -1.59 -3.22
N TYR A 183 7.42 -0.79 -2.69
CA TYR A 183 7.10 -0.77 -1.26
C TYR A 183 6.71 -2.13 -0.62
N PRO A 184 6.02 -3.09 -1.31
CA PRO A 184 5.69 -4.38 -0.71
C PRO A 184 6.91 -5.25 -0.36
N VAL A 185 8.11 -4.94 -0.88
CA VAL A 185 9.35 -5.62 -0.44
C VAL A 185 9.59 -5.43 1.06
N LEU A 186 9.20 -4.28 1.61
CA LEU A 186 9.30 -4.01 3.04
C LEU A 186 8.46 -5.00 3.87
N TYR A 187 7.32 -5.43 3.32
CA TYR A 187 6.47 -6.42 3.98
C TYR A 187 7.10 -7.81 3.97
N VAL A 188 7.80 -8.17 2.88
CA VAL A 188 8.58 -9.44 2.86
C VAL A 188 9.58 -9.44 4.03
N VAL A 189 10.32 -8.35 4.22
CA VAL A 189 11.28 -8.21 5.33
C VAL A 189 10.58 -8.32 6.68
N VAL A 190 9.46 -7.61 6.87
CA VAL A 190 8.65 -7.67 8.10
C VAL A 190 8.20 -9.11 8.40
N LEU A 191 7.66 -9.82 7.41
CA LEU A 191 7.14 -11.18 7.60
C LEU A 191 8.24 -12.21 7.86
N VAL A 192 9.39 -12.08 7.20
CA VAL A 192 10.56 -12.94 7.43
C VAL A 192 11.06 -12.75 8.88
N VAL A 193 11.20 -11.49 9.32
CA VAL A 193 11.67 -11.19 10.69
C VAL A 193 10.65 -11.66 11.73
N ASP A 194 9.33 -11.55 11.47
CA ASP A 194 8.31 -12.11 12.37
C ASP A 194 8.46 -13.62 12.56
N ARG A 195 8.69 -14.37 11.48
CA ARG A 195 8.92 -15.83 11.58
C ARG A 195 10.22 -16.17 12.31
N LEU A 196 11.26 -15.40 12.09
CA LEU A 196 12.52 -15.58 12.81
C LEU A 196 12.36 -15.29 14.32
N ALA A 197 11.64 -14.23 14.66
CA ALA A 197 11.35 -13.87 16.05
C ALA A 197 10.49 -14.94 16.77
N THR A 198 9.67 -15.69 16.03
CA THR A 198 8.91 -16.83 16.55
C THR A 198 9.66 -18.16 16.47
N ARG A 199 10.94 -18.15 16.05
CA ARG A 199 11.78 -19.34 15.80
C ARG A 199 11.23 -20.28 14.70
N ASP A 200 10.30 -19.84 13.87
CA ASP A 200 9.80 -20.55 12.70
C ASP A 200 10.67 -20.30 11.47
N ARG A 201 11.85 -20.93 11.46
CA ARG A 201 12.80 -20.84 10.36
C ARG A 201 12.24 -21.40 9.04
N ARG A 202 11.30 -22.38 9.11
CA ARG A 202 10.67 -22.96 7.92
C ARG A 202 9.71 -21.96 7.28
N GLY A 203 8.89 -21.31 8.08
CA GLY A 203 7.99 -20.23 7.62
C GLY A 203 8.79 -19.06 7.03
N ALA A 204 9.84 -18.62 7.71
CA ALA A 204 10.74 -17.56 7.21
C ALA A 204 11.32 -17.91 5.83
N ARG A 205 11.87 -19.12 5.69
CA ARG A 205 12.41 -19.60 4.39
C ARG A 205 11.36 -19.68 3.29
N ARG A 206 10.13 -20.14 3.62
CA ARG A 206 9.03 -20.21 2.64
C ARG A 206 8.64 -18.83 2.12
N VAL A 207 8.51 -17.84 3.00
CA VAL A 207 8.22 -16.44 2.59
C VAL A 207 9.38 -15.93 1.72
N ALA A 208 10.61 -16.00 2.20
CA ALA A 208 11.78 -15.46 1.51
C ALA A 208 12.03 -16.13 0.17
N ALA A 209 12.06 -17.47 0.13
CA ALA A 209 12.33 -18.23 -1.12
C ALA A 209 11.25 -17.98 -2.16
N ALA A 210 9.96 -18.04 -1.77
CA ALA A 210 8.87 -17.79 -2.70
C ALA A 210 8.89 -16.35 -3.24
N ALA A 211 9.17 -15.37 -2.39
CA ALA A 211 9.33 -13.97 -2.82
C ALA A 211 10.51 -13.81 -3.78
N THR A 212 11.67 -14.40 -3.45
CA THR A 212 12.86 -14.33 -4.31
C THR A 212 12.63 -15.01 -5.67
N VAL A 213 12.12 -16.24 -5.69
CA VAL A 213 11.86 -16.97 -6.92
C VAL A 213 10.87 -16.21 -7.81
N THR A 214 9.78 -15.70 -7.24
CA THR A 214 8.79 -14.92 -7.99
C THR A 214 9.39 -13.61 -8.52
N ALA A 215 10.14 -12.88 -7.69
CA ALA A 215 10.80 -11.65 -8.13
C ALA A 215 11.80 -11.91 -9.26
N LEU A 216 12.61 -12.98 -9.16
CA LEU A 216 13.54 -13.39 -10.22
C LEU A 216 12.79 -13.77 -11.50
N ALA A 217 11.74 -14.58 -11.39
CA ALA A 217 10.95 -15.02 -12.55
C ALA A 217 10.32 -13.83 -13.31
N LEU A 218 9.89 -12.79 -12.61
CA LEU A 218 9.29 -11.59 -13.22
C LEU A 218 10.34 -10.62 -13.79
N ASN A 219 11.48 -10.48 -13.14
CA ASN A 219 12.43 -9.41 -13.47
C ASN A 219 13.60 -9.88 -14.34
N VAL A 220 14.12 -11.12 -14.13
CA VAL A 220 15.33 -11.60 -14.84
C VAL A 220 15.12 -11.68 -16.36
N PRO A 221 13.99 -12.15 -16.91
CA PRO A 221 13.81 -12.16 -18.36
C PRO A 221 13.96 -10.78 -18.99
N ILE A 222 13.38 -9.75 -18.37
CA ILE A 222 13.47 -8.37 -18.86
C ILE A 222 14.89 -7.80 -18.63
N LEU A 223 15.50 -8.09 -17.47
CA LEU A 223 16.87 -7.68 -17.16
C LEU A 223 17.87 -8.23 -18.20
N LEU A 224 17.74 -9.49 -18.58
CA LEU A 224 18.64 -10.12 -19.57
C LEU A 224 18.39 -9.58 -20.98
N ALA A 225 17.12 -9.38 -21.36
CA ALA A 225 16.76 -8.91 -22.71
C ALA A 225 17.00 -7.40 -22.89
N ALA A 226 16.85 -6.58 -21.83
CA ALA A 226 16.92 -5.14 -21.89
C ALA A 226 17.40 -4.52 -20.57
N PRO A 227 18.68 -4.67 -20.19
CA PRO A 227 19.20 -4.23 -18.88
C PRO A 227 19.02 -2.73 -18.64
N HIS A 228 19.22 -1.91 -19.67
CA HIS A 228 19.01 -0.47 -19.57
C HIS A 228 17.55 -0.09 -19.37
N GLY A 229 16.63 -0.75 -20.09
CA GLY A 229 15.18 -0.55 -19.96
C GLY A 229 14.67 -1.03 -18.61
N TRP A 230 15.13 -2.18 -18.13
CA TRP A 230 14.80 -2.69 -16.81
C TRP A 230 15.27 -1.76 -15.68
N ALA A 231 16.46 -1.17 -15.82
CA ALA A 231 17.00 -0.22 -14.84
C ALA A 231 16.34 1.16 -14.90
N HIS A 232 15.66 1.50 -16.00
CA HIS A 232 15.10 2.84 -16.23
C HIS A 232 14.13 3.30 -15.12
N PRO A 233 13.14 2.51 -14.65
CA PRO A 233 12.24 2.93 -13.57
C PRO A 233 12.99 3.37 -12.31
N PHE A 234 14.02 2.64 -11.93
CA PHE A 234 14.80 2.91 -10.72
C PHE A 234 15.66 4.16 -10.87
N ARG A 235 16.32 4.31 -12.01
CA ARG A 235 17.10 5.52 -12.33
C ARG A 235 16.21 6.76 -12.41
N PHE A 236 15.05 6.63 -13.06
CA PHE A 236 14.06 7.70 -13.17
C PHE A 236 13.61 8.17 -11.78
N GLN A 237 13.22 7.25 -10.89
CA GLN A 237 12.80 7.61 -9.54
C GLN A 237 13.96 8.21 -8.70
N ALA A 238 15.16 7.68 -8.84
CA ALA A 238 16.34 8.21 -8.15
C ALA A 238 16.68 9.64 -8.58
N ALA A 239 16.54 9.95 -9.87
CA ALA A 239 16.82 11.27 -10.43
C ALA A 239 15.73 12.31 -10.17
N ARG A 240 14.50 11.89 -9.76
CA ARG A 240 13.41 12.83 -9.49
C ARG A 240 13.73 13.78 -8.35
N LYS A 241 13.38 15.03 -8.56
CA LYS A 241 13.36 16.05 -7.49
C LYS A 241 12.22 15.77 -6.51
N PRO A 242 12.28 16.30 -5.29
CA PRO A 242 11.17 16.22 -4.35
C PRO A 242 9.87 16.75 -4.97
N THR A 243 8.81 15.96 -4.85
CA THR A 243 7.49 16.34 -5.39
C THR A 243 6.77 17.31 -4.47
N PRO A 244 5.84 18.12 -4.98
CA PRO A 244 5.10 19.09 -4.18
C PRO A 244 4.33 18.54 -2.98
N ALA A 245 3.96 17.27 -2.99
CA ALA A 245 3.31 16.60 -1.87
C ALA A 245 4.28 15.98 -0.86
N SER A 246 5.61 16.04 -1.11
CA SER A 246 6.65 15.56 -0.19
C SER A 246 7.09 16.65 0.78
N LEU A 247 7.37 16.29 2.03
CA LEU A 247 7.97 17.18 3.02
C LEU A 247 9.32 17.73 2.56
N TRP A 248 10.11 16.95 1.86
CA TRP A 248 11.41 17.35 1.32
C TRP A 248 11.34 18.55 0.37
N ASN A 249 10.23 18.71 -0.36
CA ASN A 249 10.04 19.86 -1.24
C ASN A 249 10.08 21.20 -0.48
N TYR A 250 9.61 21.20 0.76
CA TYR A 250 9.53 22.41 1.59
C TYR A 250 10.80 22.65 2.39
N VAL A 251 11.52 21.59 2.76
CA VAL A 251 12.88 21.73 3.33
C VAL A 251 13.78 22.56 2.40
N GLY A 252 13.78 22.27 1.08
CA GLY A 252 14.54 23.02 0.11
C GLY A 252 14.02 24.43 -0.20
N ARG A 253 12.81 24.79 0.28
CA ARG A 253 12.20 26.12 0.12
C ARG A 253 12.28 26.98 1.38
N THR A 254 12.79 26.45 2.48
CA THR A 254 12.91 27.16 3.75
C THR A 254 14.02 28.22 3.64
N PRO A 255 13.71 29.52 3.76
CA PRO A 255 14.70 30.61 3.50
C PRO A 255 15.98 30.47 4.32
N SER A 256 15.86 30.08 5.60
CA SER A 256 17.03 29.88 6.47
C SER A 256 17.94 28.71 6.07
N LEU A 257 17.41 27.74 5.31
CA LEU A 257 18.17 26.59 4.84
C LEU A 257 18.67 26.74 3.40
N GLN A 258 18.08 27.65 2.61
CA GLN A 258 18.47 27.86 1.21
C GLN A 258 19.95 28.18 1.01
N PRO A 259 20.64 28.96 1.86
CA PRO A 259 22.07 29.21 1.70
C PRO A 259 22.92 27.93 1.74
N TRP A 260 22.45 26.91 2.47
CA TRP A 260 23.16 25.65 2.70
C TRP A 260 22.61 24.47 1.88
N LEU A 261 21.32 24.50 1.54
CA LEU A 261 20.60 23.40 0.91
C LEU A 261 20.02 23.81 -0.45
N HIS A 262 20.86 24.05 -1.42
CA HIS A 262 20.47 24.30 -2.81
C HIS A 262 21.25 23.41 -3.79
N GLY A 263 20.78 23.31 -5.02
CA GLY A 263 21.46 22.60 -6.10
C GLY A 263 21.86 21.17 -5.75
N THR A 264 23.13 20.85 -5.88
CA THR A 264 23.69 19.51 -5.64
C THR A 264 23.59 19.10 -4.17
N ALA A 265 23.85 20.01 -3.22
CA ALA A 265 23.77 19.74 -1.78
C ALA A 265 22.34 19.27 -1.39
N PHE A 266 21.31 19.96 -1.86
CA PHE A 266 19.91 19.56 -1.62
C PHE A 266 19.58 18.20 -2.24
N SER A 267 20.08 17.93 -3.46
CA SER A 267 19.89 16.65 -4.12
C SER A 267 20.54 15.50 -3.33
N VAL A 268 21.75 15.71 -2.81
CA VAL A 268 22.45 14.73 -1.97
C VAL A 268 21.70 14.51 -0.66
N VAL A 269 21.34 15.58 0.05
CA VAL A 269 20.61 15.47 1.34
C VAL A 269 19.29 14.73 1.17
N THR A 270 18.52 15.00 0.12
CA THR A 270 17.24 14.29 -0.10
C THR A 270 17.43 12.84 -0.56
N SER A 271 18.49 12.56 -1.31
CA SER A 271 18.78 11.20 -1.80
C SER A 271 19.36 10.30 -0.72
N VAL A 272 20.05 10.85 0.28
CA VAL A 272 20.56 10.12 1.44
C VAL A 272 19.55 10.14 2.60
N GLY A 273 18.97 11.29 2.90
CA GLY A 273 18.06 11.48 4.03
C GLY A 273 16.77 10.66 3.89
N SER A 274 16.20 10.61 2.68
CA SER A 274 14.97 9.82 2.44
C SER A 274 15.16 8.32 2.78
N PRO A 275 16.14 7.60 2.23
CA PRO A 275 16.36 6.20 2.59
C PRO A 275 16.84 6.03 4.04
N LEU A 276 17.56 6.98 4.62
CA LEU A 276 17.98 6.91 6.02
C LEU A 276 16.78 6.96 6.98
N VAL A 277 15.85 7.90 6.78
CA VAL A 277 14.61 7.98 7.58
C VAL A 277 13.79 6.70 7.44
N LEU A 278 13.69 6.16 6.22
CA LEU A 278 13.03 4.87 6.00
C LEU A 278 13.74 3.72 6.73
N ALA A 279 15.05 3.65 6.66
CA ALA A 279 15.86 2.62 7.33
C ALA A 279 15.69 2.69 8.86
N LEU A 280 15.71 3.90 9.43
CA LEU A 280 15.46 4.11 10.86
C LEU A 280 14.06 3.64 11.28
N GLY A 281 13.03 4.03 10.52
CA GLY A 281 11.65 3.59 10.77
C GLY A 281 11.48 2.09 10.62
N LEU A 282 12.07 1.49 9.59
CA LEU A 282 12.10 0.03 9.42
C LEU A 282 12.81 -0.63 10.61
N GLY A 283 13.97 -0.14 11.02
CA GLY A 283 14.70 -0.64 12.20
C GLY A 283 13.87 -0.60 13.49
N ILE A 284 13.11 0.49 13.70
CA ILE A 284 12.18 0.60 14.84
C ILE A 284 11.09 -0.48 14.75
N ALA A 285 10.45 -0.64 13.58
CA ALA A 285 9.41 -1.65 13.37
C ALA A 285 9.96 -3.07 13.61
N LEU A 286 11.09 -3.41 13.02
CA LEU A 286 11.71 -4.73 13.13
C LEU A 286 12.17 -5.02 14.57
N ARG A 287 12.76 -4.05 15.27
CA ARG A 287 13.12 -4.20 16.68
C ARG A 287 11.88 -4.47 17.54
N ARG A 288 10.79 -3.72 17.37
CA ARG A 288 9.55 -3.92 18.12
C ARG A 288 8.89 -5.26 17.81
N LEU A 289 8.92 -5.67 16.54
CA LEU A 289 8.45 -6.97 16.07
C LEU A 289 9.27 -8.10 16.73
N TRP A 290 10.61 -8.00 16.71
CA TRP A 290 11.50 -8.97 17.32
C TRP A 290 11.27 -9.12 18.83
N LEU A 291 11.01 -8.01 19.51
CA LEU A 291 10.67 -7.99 20.93
C LEU A 291 9.20 -8.37 21.21
N ARG A 292 8.45 -8.79 20.22
CA ARG A 292 7.02 -9.18 20.30
C ARG A 292 6.11 -8.06 20.82
N ARG A 293 6.52 -6.81 20.65
CA ARG A 293 5.76 -5.61 21.03
C ARG A 293 4.91 -5.03 19.89
N LEU A 294 5.06 -5.58 18.67
CA LEU A 294 4.31 -5.16 17.47
C LEU A 294 3.98 -6.40 16.66
N GLY A 295 2.75 -6.49 16.13
CA GLY A 295 2.34 -7.55 15.21
C GLY A 295 2.77 -7.27 13.77
N PRO A 296 2.87 -8.30 12.90
CA PRO A 296 3.35 -8.13 11.52
C PRO A 296 2.48 -7.20 10.68
N MET A 297 1.16 -7.24 10.82
CA MET A 297 0.24 -6.34 10.12
C MET A 297 0.45 -4.88 10.52
N ALA A 298 0.59 -4.61 11.82
CA ALA A 298 0.86 -3.27 12.32
C ALA A 298 2.28 -2.79 11.95
N ALA A 299 3.26 -3.69 11.89
CA ALA A 299 4.60 -3.37 11.39
C ALA A 299 4.57 -3.00 9.91
N ALA A 300 3.83 -3.74 9.07
CA ALA A 300 3.63 -3.42 7.65
C ALA A 300 2.95 -2.04 7.48
N ALA A 301 1.90 -1.76 8.25
CA ALA A 301 1.23 -0.46 8.26
C ALA A 301 2.20 0.67 8.66
N PHE A 302 2.96 0.45 9.73
CA PHE A 302 3.93 1.43 10.22
C PHE A 302 5.02 1.75 9.19
N VAL A 303 5.64 0.73 8.58
CA VAL A 303 6.69 0.97 7.58
C VAL A 303 6.14 1.63 6.32
N THR A 304 4.86 1.39 5.96
CA THR A 304 4.19 2.10 4.86
C THR A 304 4.07 3.59 5.18
N GLY A 305 3.56 3.94 6.34
CA GLY A 305 3.43 5.35 6.73
C GLY A 305 4.79 6.05 6.84
N VAL A 306 5.82 5.37 7.38
CA VAL A 306 7.20 5.89 7.39
C VAL A 306 7.72 6.09 5.96
N PHE A 307 7.47 5.12 5.05
CA PHE A 307 7.85 5.25 3.65
C PHE A 307 7.24 6.50 3.01
N LEU A 308 5.94 6.75 3.25
CA LEU A 308 5.26 7.93 2.71
C LEU A 308 5.88 9.23 3.25
N LEU A 309 6.14 9.33 4.55
CA LEU A 309 6.73 10.52 5.16
C LEU A 309 8.19 10.73 4.74
N ALA A 310 8.95 9.65 4.58
CA ALA A 310 10.37 9.69 4.23
C ALA A 310 10.62 9.95 2.74
N ASN A 311 9.67 9.61 1.86
CA ASN A 311 9.91 9.60 0.43
C ASN A 311 9.97 11.02 -0.15
N LYS A 312 11.06 11.32 -0.88
CA LYS A 312 11.19 12.58 -1.62
C LYS A 312 10.21 12.67 -2.81
N VAL A 313 9.81 11.52 -3.37
CA VAL A 313 8.83 11.42 -4.44
C VAL A 313 7.51 10.92 -3.85
N TYR A 314 6.75 11.83 -3.29
CA TYR A 314 5.43 11.51 -2.75
C TYR A 314 4.35 11.96 -3.75
N SER A 315 3.73 11.01 -4.42
CA SER A 315 2.54 11.26 -5.24
C SER A 315 1.28 11.02 -4.39
N PRO A 316 0.22 11.86 -4.48
CA PRO A 316 -0.95 11.76 -3.61
C PRO A 316 -1.60 10.36 -3.61
N GLN A 317 -1.60 9.66 -4.75
CA GLN A 317 -2.16 8.32 -4.87
C GLN A 317 -1.50 7.26 -3.97
N TYR A 318 -0.33 7.52 -3.39
CA TYR A 318 0.31 6.60 -2.45
C TYR A 318 -0.47 6.48 -1.15
N ASP A 319 -1.35 7.43 -0.83
CA ASP A 319 -2.24 7.36 0.33
C ASP A 319 -3.21 6.17 0.26
N LEU A 320 -3.54 5.70 -0.96
CA LEU A 320 -4.32 4.47 -1.17
C LEU A 320 -3.66 3.23 -0.53
N TRP A 321 -2.33 3.22 -0.36
CA TRP A 321 -1.60 2.09 0.24
C TRP A 321 -1.87 1.93 1.74
N LEU A 322 -2.28 3.02 2.43
CA LEU A 322 -2.63 2.99 3.85
C LEU A 322 -4.08 2.55 4.11
N VAL A 323 -4.98 2.75 3.16
CA VAL A 323 -6.42 2.49 3.37
C VAL A 323 -6.72 1.06 3.84
N PRO A 324 -6.12 -0.02 3.28
CA PRO A 324 -6.37 -1.37 3.79
C PRO A 324 -6.01 -1.55 5.26
N PHE A 325 -4.98 -0.86 5.75
CA PHE A 325 -4.58 -0.95 7.16
C PHE A 325 -5.54 -0.21 8.09
N LEU A 326 -6.18 0.86 7.63
CA LEU A 326 -7.26 1.53 8.38
C LEU A 326 -8.47 0.61 8.58
N VAL A 327 -8.68 -0.32 7.64
CA VAL A 327 -9.73 -1.33 7.70
C VAL A 327 -9.34 -2.51 8.59
N LEU A 328 -8.10 -3.02 8.44
CA LEU A 328 -7.62 -4.24 9.08
C LEU A 328 -7.18 -4.05 10.53
N LEU A 329 -6.79 -2.84 10.91
CA LEU A 329 -6.26 -2.53 12.24
C LEU A 329 -7.22 -1.64 13.02
N ALA A 330 -7.25 -1.82 14.35
CA ALA A 330 -7.99 -0.94 15.24
C ALA A 330 -7.29 0.43 15.29
N VAL A 331 -7.96 1.44 14.77
CA VAL A 331 -7.49 2.84 14.77
C VAL A 331 -8.63 3.72 15.28
N PRO A 332 -8.35 4.72 16.15
CA PRO A 332 -9.36 5.69 16.55
C PRO A 332 -10.00 6.36 15.34
N TRP A 333 -11.33 6.37 15.27
CA TRP A 333 -12.06 6.91 14.12
C TRP A 333 -11.68 8.34 13.76
N LYS A 334 -11.39 9.17 14.77
CA LYS A 334 -10.90 10.54 14.57
C LYS A 334 -9.62 10.60 13.71
N ASN A 335 -8.70 9.66 13.90
CA ASN A 335 -7.45 9.61 13.13
C ASN A 335 -7.70 9.14 11.70
N VAL A 336 -8.64 8.20 11.52
CA VAL A 336 -9.08 7.76 10.18
C VAL A 336 -9.71 8.91 9.42
N ALA A 337 -10.68 9.59 10.02
CA ALA A 337 -11.36 10.74 9.42
C ALA A 337 -10.37 11.86 9.11
N TRP A 338 -9.46 12.16 10.03
CA TRP A 338 -8.42 13.17 9.82
C TRP A 338 -7.56 12.83 8.60
N PHE A 339 -7.06 11.59 8.51
CA PHE A 339 -6.22 11.17 7.39
C PHE A 339 -6.97 11.27 6.05
N LEU A 340 -8.21 10.75 5.99
CA LEU A 340 -9.01 10.77 4.76
C LEU A 340 -9.38 12.19 4.33
N ALA A 341 -9.69 13.08 5.26
CA ALA A 341 -9.97 14.48 4.97
C ALA A 341 -8.71 15.21 4.49
N ALA A 342 -7.58 15.00 5.17
CA ALA A 342 -6.31 15.60 4.80
C ALA A 342 -5.83 15.18 3.41
N ASP A 343 -6.00 13.90 3.06
CA ASP A 343 -5.70 13.39 1.72
C ASP A 343 -6.57 14.03 0.65
N ALA A 344 -7.88 14.09 0.87
CA ALA A 344 -8.82 14.69 -0.08
C ALA A 344 -8.50 16.18 -0.32
N VAL A 345 -8.13 16.93 0.72
CA VAL A 345 -7.75 18.35 0.60
C VAL A 345 -6.42 18.49 -0.16
N VAL A 346 -5.41 17.66 0.17
CA VAL A 346 -4.12 17.68 -0.57
C VAL A 346 -4.31 17.34 -2.03
N PHE A 347 -5.19 16.37 -2.35
CA PHE A 347 -5.58 16.07 -3.71
C PHE A 347 -6.18 17.31 -4.40
N GLY A 348 -7.24 17.88 -3.82
CA GLY A 348 -7.94 19.03 -4.39
C GLY A 348 -7.00 20.20 -4.66
N VAL A 349 -6.19 20.60 -3.66
CA VAL A 349 -5.22 21.69 -3.81
C VAL A 349 -4.14 21.37 -4.84
N THR A 350 -3.67 20.11 -4.90
CA THR A 350 -2.62 19.72 -5.84
C THR A 350 -3.11 19.79 -7.29
N PHE A 351 -4.29 19.24 -7.57
CA PHE A 351 -4.81 19.16 -8.93
C PHE A 351 -5.51 20.46 -9.37
N ALA A 352 -6.17 21.19 -8.48
CA ALA A 352 -6.69 22.52 -8.82
C ALA A 352 -5.57 23.48 -9.27
N ILE A 353 -4.41 23.45 -8.63
CA ILE A 353 -3.26 24.27 -9.05
C ILE A 353 -2.71 23.81 -10.41
N LEU A 354 -2.69 22.50 -10.68
CA LEU A 354 -2.23 21.96 -11.97
C LEU A 354 -3.21 22.28 -13.11
N GLU A 355 -4.51 22.27 -12.80
CA GLU A 355 -5.58 22.46 -13.79
C GLU A 355 -5.70 23.90 -14.26
N HIS A 356 -5.49 24.86 -13.38
CA HIS A 356 -5.68 26.28 -13.68
C HIS A 356 -4.40 26.99 -14.14
N GLU A 357 -3.32 26.24 -14.41
CA GLU A 357 -2.02 26.85 -14.76
C GLU A 357 -1.66 28.06 -13.87
N VAL A 358 -2.21 28.07 -12.65
CA VAL A 358 -1.92 29.12 -11.70
C VAL A 358 -0.43 29.13 -11.51
N ALA A 359 0.21 30.12 -12.08
CA ALA A 359 1.65 30.34 -11.92
C ALA A 359 1.98 30.09 -10.45
N TRP A 360 2.94 29.24 -10.20
CA TRP A 360 3.40 28.86 -8.87
C TRP A 360 3.85 30.12 -8.11
N THR A 361 2.90 30.93 -7.68
CA THR A 361 3.19 32.00 -6.77
C THR A 361 3.68 31.39 -5.45
N GLN A 362 4.60 32.04 -4.82
CA GLN A 362 5.17 31.61 -3.54
C GLN A 362 4.07 31.38 -2.50
N THR A 363 2.98 32.16 -2.56
CA THR A 363 1.80 32.08 -1.71
C THR A 363 1.11 30.71 -1.83
N TRP A 364 0.84 30.21 -3.04
CA TRP A 364 0.18 28.91 -3.24
C TRP A 364 1.05 27.72 -2.81
N ALA A 365 2.36 27.86 -2.90
CA ALA A 365 3.29 26.86 -2.39
C ALA A 365 3.16 26.74 -0.86
N TRP A 366 3.01 27.83 -0.13
CA TRP A 366 2.83 27.84 1.33
C TRP A 366 1.44 27.33 1.74
N VAL A 367 0.39 27.69 1.02
CA VAL A 367 -0.96 27.13 1.26
C VAL A 367 -0.93 25.59 1.14
N ARG A 368 -0.33 25.08 0.07
CA ARG A 368 -0.16 23.62 -0.09
C ARG A 368 0.66 23.02 1.05
N PHE A 369 1.71 23.69 1.49
CA PHE A 369 2.55 23.21 2.58
C PHE A 369 1.76 22.98 3.87
N VAL A 370 0.86 23.89 4.24
CA VAL A 370 0.00 23.72 5.42
C VAL A 370 -0.80 22.42 5.31
N PHE A 371 -1.39 22.12 4.16
CA PHE A 371 -2.16 20.88 3.97
C PHE A 371 -1.27 19.63 3.91
N VAL A 372 -0.06 19.73 3.37
CA VAL A 372 0.93 18.64 3.40
C VAL A 372 1.37 18.35 4.85
N LEU A 373 1.59 19.37 5.66
CA LEU A 373 1.86 19.22 7.10
C LEU A 373 0.67 18.60 7.84
N PHE A 374 -0.55 19.05 7.52
CA PHE A 374 -1.77 18.51 8.13
C PHE A 374 -1.93 17.02 7.83
N ARG A 375 -1.65 16.57 6.59
CA ARG A 375 -1.62 15.16 6.22
C ARG A 375 -0.47 14.41 6.90
N ALA A 376 0.73 14.97 6.95
CA ALA A 376 1.86 14.35 7.62
C ALA A 376 1.58 14.13 9.11
N ALA A 377 0.95 15.10 9.78
CA ALA A 377 0.54 14.98 11.17
C ALA A 377 -0.52 13.87 11.37
N ALA A 378 -1.47 13.73 10.44
CA ALA A 378 -2.44 12.63 10.45
C ALA A 378 -1.75 11.26 10.32
N ILE A 379 -0.80 11.12 9.39
CA ILE A 379 -0.01 9.88 9.26
C ILE A 379 0.78 9.60 10.54
N ILE A 380 1.43 10.61 11.15
CA ILE A 380 2.14 10.45 12.42
C ILE A 380 1.20 10.00 13.54
N ALA A 381 -0.04 10.52 13.58
CA ALA A 381 -1.04 10.07 14.55
C ALA A 381 -1.42 8.59 14.35
N LEU A 382 -1.54 8.13 13.10
CA LEU A 382 -1.73 6.71 12.78
C LEU A 382 -0.52 5.87 13.22
N LEU A 383 0.70 6.31 12.92
CA LEU A 383 1.93 5.60 13.31
C LEU A 383 2.03 5.45 14.83
N ARG A 384 1.74 6.50 15.59
CA ARG A 384 1.69 6.46 17.07
C ARG A 384 0.63 5.49 17.56
N GLY A 385 -0.55 5.48 16.95
CA GLY A 385 -1.62 4.52 17.25
C GLY A 385 -1.18 3.08 17.06
N TRP A 386 -0.54 2.76 15.96
CA TRP A 386 -0.04 1.39 15.67
C TRP A 386 1.11 0.98 16.59
N LEU A 387 2.01 1.88 16.95
CA LEU A 387 3.09 1.60 17.91
C LEU A 387 2.59 1.45 19.35
N GLY A 388 1.52 2.17 19.73
CA GLY A 388 0.96 2.16 21.09
C GLY A 388 0.03 0.98 21.37
N SER A 389 -0.55 0.37 20.32
CA SER A 389 -1.37 -0.83 20.48
C SER A 389 -0.48 -2.00 20.89
N SER A 390 -0.38 -2.24 22.19
CA SER A 390 0.29 -3.41 22.76
C SER A 390 -0.32 -4.68 22.16
N ARG A 391 0.47 -5.42 21.36
CA ARG A 391 0.05 -6.50 20.45
C ARG A 391 -0.96 -5.98 19.43
N GLY A 392 -0.51 -5.54 18.27
CA GLY A 392 -1.41 -5.15 17.18
C GLY A 392 -2.52 -6.18 17.02
N ARG A 393 -3.61 -6.01 17.75
CA ARG A 393 -4.77 -6.86 17.65
C ARG A 393 -5.36 -6.57 16.27
N ALA A 394 -5.10 -7.49 15.35
CA ALA A 394 -6.08 -7.70 14.30
C ALA A 394 -7.43 -7.78 15.03
N ILE A 395 -8.44 -7.08 14.52
CA ILE A 395 -9.73 -6.97 15.19
C ILE A 395 -10.24 -8.38 15.44
N ASP A 396 -10.18 -8.82 16.70
CA ASP A 396 -10.93 -10.00 17.14
C ASP A 396 -12.40 -9.58 17.10
N LEU A 397 -13.16 -10.18 16.18
CA LEU A 397 -14.61 -10.01 16.18
C LEU A 397 -15.13 -10.44 17.55
N PRO A 398 -16.00 -9.65 18.21
CA PRO A 398 -16.56 -10.03 19.49
C PRO A 398 -17.23 -11.43 19.32
N ALA A 399 -16.89 -12.33 20.22
CA ALA A 399 -17.62 -13.58 20.35
C ALA A 399 -19.09 -13.21 20.58
N THR A 400 -19.95 -13.54 19.64
CA THR A 400 -21.39 -13.36 19.84
C THR A 400 -21.77 -14.16 21.08
N GLU A 401 -22.33 -13.48 22.08
CA GLU A 401 -22.92 -14.08 23.23
C GLU A 401 -23.73 -15.32 22.80
N SER A 402 -23.33 -16.47 23.34
CA SER A 402 -24.12 -17.70 23.21
C SER A 402 -25.50 -17.44 23.81
N ALA A 403 -26.53 -17.55 22.98
CA ALA A 403 -27.91 -17.53 23.45
C ALA A 403 -28.02 -18.47 24.64
N PRO A 404 -28.68 -18.07 25.73
CA PRO A 404 -28.86 -18.95 26.90
C PRO A 404 -29.55 -20.23 26.45
N ALA A 405 -28.95 -21.36 26.81
CA ALA A 405 -29.53 -22.66 26.59
C ALA A 405 -30.95 -22.67 27.21
N ALA A 406 -31.96 -22.92 26.37
CA ALA A 406 -33.31 -23.09 26.83
C ALA A 406 -33.32 -24.25 27.86
N GLN A 407 -33.51 -23.89 29.14
CA GLN A 407 -33.77 -24.86 30.19
C GLN A 407 -35.07 -25.59 29.82
N GLY A 408 -34.94 -26.85 29.41
CA GLY A 408 -36.07 -27.75 29.23
C GLY A 408 -36.82 -27.87 30.53
N ARG A 409 -38.06 -27.39 30.55
CA ARG A 409 -39.04 -27.77 31.57
C ARG A 409 -39.47 -29.19 31.29
N SER A 410 -39.07 -30.10 32.17
CA SER A 410 -39.68 -31.41 32.32
C SER A 410 -41.07 -31.24 32.96
N LEU A 411 -42.09 -31.71 32.29
CA LEU A 411 -43.34 -32.22 32.89
C LEU A 411 -43.33 -33.72 32.75
#